data_2f0af9390f982d13288b8b5f456085d7
#
_entry.id   2f0af9390f982d13288b8b5f456085d7
#
_cell.length_a   1.000
_cell.length_b   1.000
_cell.length_c   1.000
_cell.angle_alpha   90.00
_cell.angle_beta   90.00
_cell.angle_gamma   90.00
#
_symmetry.space_group_name_H-M   'P 1'
#
loop_
_entity.id
_entity.type
_entity.pdbx_description
1 polymer ?
#
loop_
_entity_poly.entity_id
_entity_poly.type
_entity_poly.pdbx_seq_one_letter_code
_entity_poly.pdbx_strand_id
1 'polypeptide(L)'
;MKDFLTNQQIDHAPPFSHILQFSIFAVLIGLIFLTMKYGYSRKFQRFFLYAQAIQLLIFNSWHLLMAFSWEHSLPIYHCRLAMWALLLLPDQNKFKQYFALMGLSGAILTFVYPVMDHYAFPHITAFNFILSHILLFANSFIYLYRSYDGKRLSIQQITVYTFVLNAFLLLANQLTGGNYGLLRFTPFIADQALWIRYLVVSVSLTASMVVIDWGFRRIKAWFKR
;
A
#
# COMPACT_ATOMS: atom_id res chain seq x y z
N MET A 1 0.83 21.20 -19.99
CA MET A 1 1.81 20.87 -18.92
C MET A 1 1.56 21.65 -17.62
N LYS A 2 0.92 22.83 -17.65
CA LYS A 2 0.65 23.61 -16.41
C LYS A 2 -0.22 22.85 -15.41
N ASP A 3 -1.15 22.02 -15.88
CA ASP A 3 -2.10 21.31 -15.02
C ASP A 3 -1.54 20.01 -14.42
N PHE A 4 -0.45 19.46 -15.00
CA PHE A 4 0.15 18.19 -14.55
C PHE A 4 0.73 18.25 -13.15
N LEU A 5 1.26 19.40 -12.74
CA LEU A 5 1.88 19.63 -11.42
C LEU A 5 1.12 20.66 -10.58
N THR A 6 -0.10 21.02 -10.96
CA THR A 6 -0.89 22.02 -10.23
C THR A 6 -1.18 21.58 -8.80
N ASN A 7 -1.39 22.52 -7.90
CA ASN A 7 -1.91 22.25 -6.55
C ASN A 7 -3.41 22.54 -6.43
N GLN A 8 -4.08 22.88 -7.54
CA GLN A 8 -5.51 23.16 -7.56
C GLN A 8 -6.29 21.86 -7.60
N GLN A 9 -7.06 21.61 -6.55
CA GLN A 9 -7.96 20.47 -6.45
C GLN A 9 -9.29 20.75 -7.17
N ILE A 10 -9.95 19.68 -7.57
CA ILE A 10 -11.31 19.66 -8.12
C ILE A 10 -12.26 18.99 -7.12
N ASP A 11 -13.58 19.20 -7.28
CA ASP A 11 -14.57 18.71 -6.32
C ASP A 11 -14.62 17.18 -6.21
N HIS A 12 -14.30 16.46 -7.29
CA HIS A 12 -14.38 15.01 -7.36
C HIS A 12 -13.12 14.40 -7.95
N ALA A 13 -12.74 13.24 -7.44
CA ALA A 13 -11.66 12.45 -8.03
C ALA A 13 -11.97 12.07 -9.50
N PRO A 14 -10.96 12.00 -10.38
CA PRO A 14 -11.17 11.59 -11.77
C PRO A 14 -11.70 10.15 -11.82
N PRO A 15 -12.56 9.83 -12.81
CA PRO A 15 -13.12 8.50 -12.94
C PRO A 15 -12.02 7.46 -13.21
N PHE A 16 -12.08 6.33 -12.52
CA PHE A 16 -11.20 5.19 -12.73
C PHE A 16 -11.91 4.15 -13.61
N SER A 17 -11.50 4.04 -14.89
CA SER A 17 -12.20 3.18 -15.83
C SER A 17 -12.00 1.69 -15.51
N HIS A 18 -13.04 0.89 -15.73
CA HIS A 18 -12.95 -0.58 -15.57
C HIS A 18 -11.91 -1.21 -16.51
N ILE A 19 -11.72 -0.67 -17.72
CA ILE A 19 -10.68 -1.15 -18.65
C ILE A 19 -9.29 -0.96 -18.02
N LEU A 20 -9.01 0.20 -17.46
CA LEU A 20 -7.76 0.46 -16.76
C LEU A 20 -7.60 -0.47 -15.54
N GLN A 21 -8.66 -0.66 -14.77
CA GLN A 21 -8.68 -1.56 -13.62
C GLN A 21 -8.33 -3.00 -14.01
N PHE A 22 -8.99 -3.57 -15.02
CA PHE A 22 -8.68 -4.91 -15.54
C PHE A 22 -7.26 -5.01 -16.09
N SER A 23 -6.80 -3.97 -16.82
CA SER A 23 -5.43 -3.92 -17.33
C SER A 23 -4.39 -3.96 -16.21
N ILE A 24 -4.65 -3.24 -15.10
CA ILE A 24 -3.78 -3.28 -13.93
C ILE A 24 -3.78 -4.68 -13.28
N PHE A 25 -4.94 -5.34 -13.13
CA PHE A 25 -4.95 -6.70 -12.60
C PHE A 25 -4.20 -7.67 -13.51
N ALA A 26 -4.27 -7.52 -14.84
CA ALA A 26 -3.45 -8.31 -15.75
C ALA A 26 -1.94 -8.07 -15.53
N VAL A 27 -1.53 -6.80 -15.30
CA VAL A 27 -0.15 -6.46 -14.94
C VAL A 27 0.26 -7.12 -13.61
N LEU A 28 -0.59 -7.08 -12.58
CA LEU A 28 -0.29 -7.73 -11.28
C LEU A 28 -0.13 -9.25 -11.44
N ILE A 29 -0.97 -9.90 -12.24
CA ILE A 29 -0.82 -11.33 -12.55
C ILE A 29 0.49 -11.59 -13.30
N GLY A 30 0.82 -10.76 -14.30
CA GLY A 30 2.11 -10.82 -14.99
C GLY A 30 3.32 -10.70 -14.04
N LEU A 31 3.23 -9.79 -13.05
CA LEU A 31 4.26 -9.62 -12.01
C LEU A 31 4.40 -10.85 -11.12
N ILE A 32 3.32 -11.58 -10.82
CA ILE A 32 3.40 -12.86 -10.11
C ILE A 32 4.27 -13.86 -10.91
N PHE A 33 3.96 -14.06 -12.20
CA PHE A 33 4.72 -14.97 -13.06
C PHE A 33 6.18 -14.53 -13.22
N LEU A 34 6.43 -13.24 -13.42
CA LEU A 34 7.78 -12.70 -13.49
C LEU A 34 8.56 -12.92 -12.18
N THR A 35 7.90 -12.73 -11.04
CA THR A 35 8.52 -12.99 -9.73
C THR A 35 8.79 -14.47 -9.50
N MET A 36 7.92 -15.36 -9.91
CA MET A 36 8.19 -16.79 -9.85
C MET A 36 9.42 -17.19 -10.67
N LYS A 37 9.64 -16.56 -11.82
CA LYS A 37 10.77 -16.80 -12.71
C LYS A 37 12.06 -16.11 -12.27
N TYR A 38 11.98 -14.84 -11.87
CA TYR A 38 13.15 -13.98 -11.65
C TYR A 38 13.30 -13.47 -10.21
N GLY A 39 12.41 -13.84 -9.28
CA GLY A 39 12.36 -13.27 -7.94
C GLY A 39 13.65 -13.45 -7.12
N TYR A 40 14.45 -14.47 -7.41
CA TYR A 40 15.78 -14.69 -6.80
C TYR A 40 16.89 -13.89 -7.47
N SER A 41 16.68 -13.29 -8.64
CA SER A 41 17.66 -12.43 -9.33
C SER A 41 17.86 -11.11 -8.58
N ARG A 42 19.11 -10.83 -8.18
CA ARG A 42 19.46 -9.56 -7.52
C ARG A 42 19.17 -8.34 -8.41
N LYS A 43 19.33 -8.47 -9.74
CA LYS A 43 19.04 -7.38 -10.70
C LYS A 43 17.54 -7.06 -10.72
N PHE A 44 16.69 -8.11 -10.77
CA PHE A 44 15.24 -7.95 -10.75
C PHE A 44 14.74 -7.27 -9.47
N GLN A 45 15.23 -7.72 -8.31
CA GLN A 45 14.89 -7.12 -7.01
C GLN A 45 15.32 -5.65 -6.91
N ARG A 46 16.58 -5.36 -7.27
CA ARG A 46 17.11 -3.99 -7.23
C ARG A 46 16.35 -3.05 -8.15
N PHE A 47 15.94 -3.52 -9.33
CA PHE A 47 15.12 -2.73 -10.24
C PHE A 47 13.85 -2.22 -9.57
N PHE A 48 13.06 -3.12 -8.95
CA PHE A 48 11.81 -2.72 -8.30
C PHE A 48 12.05 -1.87 -7.04
N LEU A 49 13.09 -2.15 -6.26
CA LEU A 49 13.46 -1.34 -5.09
C LEU A 49 13.87 0.07 -5.51
N TYR A 50 14.73 0.22 -6.52
CA TYR A 50 15.14 1.54 -7.01
C TYR A 50 13.98 2.30 -7.66
N ALA A 51 13.15 1.63 -8.45
CA ALA A 51 11.95 2.25 -9.01
C ALA A 51 11.02 2.78 -7.91
N GLN A 52 10.81 2.02 -6.82
CA GLN A 52 10.02 2.45 -5.67
C GLN A 52 10.67 3.64 -4.94
N ALA A 53 11.99 3.61 -4.74
CA ALA A 53 12.70 4.70 -4.08
C ALA A 53 12.60 6.00 -4.91
N ILE A 54 12.83 5.92 -6.22
CA ILE A 54 12.70 7.07 -7.14
C ILE A 54 11.27 7.61 -7.14
N GLN A 55 10.27 6.72 -7.23
CA GLN A 55 8.86 7.11 -7.17
C GLN A 55 8.52 7.84 -5.87
N LEU A 56 8.96 7.31 -4.71
CA LEU A 56 8.74 7.95 -3.41
C LEU A 56 9.43 9.33 -3.33
N LEU A 57 10.65 9.45 -3.83
CA LEU A 57 11.37 10.72 -3.84
C LEU A 57 10.64 11.75 -4.69
N ILE A 58 10.26 11.42 -5.91
CA ILE A 58 9.55 12.34 -6.82
C ILE A 58 8.22 12.79 -6.19
N PHE A 59 7.44 11.86 -5.67
CA PHE A 59 6.13 12.17 -5.15
C PHE A 59 6.16 12.96 -3.84
N ASN A 60 7.04 12.57 -2.91
CA ASN A 60 7.19 13.33 -1.67
C ASN A 60 7.79 14.72 -1.93
N SER A 61 8.69 14.86 -2.90
CA SER A 61 9.21 16.17 -3.30
C SER A 61 8.10 17.07 -3.86
N TRP A 62 7.21 16.53 -4.71
CA TRP A 62 6.07 17.29 -5.21
C TRP A 62 5.16 17.76 -4.06
N HIS A 63 4.81 16.87 -3.12
CA HIS A 63 4.02 17.25 -1.94
C HIS A 63 4.68 18.34 -1.11
N LEU A 64 5.98 18.22 -0.86
CA LEU A 64 6.71 19.18 -0.03
C LEU A 64 6.84 20.55 -0.70
N LEU A 65 7.02 20.59 -2.01
CA LEU A 65 7.33 21.83 -2.76
C LEU A 65 6.08 22.53 -3.32
N MET A 66 5.05 21.75 -3.70
CA MET A 66 3.91 22.28 -4.46
C MET A 66 2.59 22.21 -3.72
N ALA A 67 2.38 21.23 -2.84
CA ALA A 67 1.07 20.94 -2.25
C ALA A 67 1.19 20.47 -0.79
N PHE A 68 2.05 21.10 0.01
CA PHE A 68 2.21 20.69 1.40
C PHE A 68 0.93 20.94 2.20
N SER A 69 0.45 19.89 2.84
CA SER A 69 -0.66 19.92 3.78
C SER A 69 -0.47 18.85 4.85
N TRP A 70 -0.70 19.20 6.11
CA TRP A 70 -0.69 18.22 7.21
C TRP A 70 -1.74 17.12 7.02
N GLU A 71 -2.80 17.39 6.26
CA GLU A 71 -3.90 16.46 6.00
C GLU A 71 -3.53 15.36 4.99
N HIS A 72 -2.57 15.61 4.07
CA HIS A 72 -2.30 14.72 2.94
C HIS A 72 -0.82 14.37 2.72
N SER A 73 0.11 15.21 3.21
CA SER A 73 1.52 15.10 2.84
C SER A 73 2.33 14.15 3.72
N LEU A 74 1.86 13.82 4.92
CA LEU A 74 2.60 12.91 5.81
C LEU A 74 2.72 11.50 5.20
N PRO A 75 3.89 10.86 5.33
CA PRO A 75 4.13 9.54 4.75
C PRO A 75 3.57 8.39 5.60
N ILE A 76 2.47 8.60 6.31
CA ILE A 76 1.92 7.65 7.28
C ILE A 76 0.70 6.86 6.78
N TYR A 77 0.33 6.97 5.50
CA TYR A 77 -0.62 6.01 4.91
C TYR A 77 -0.08 4.59 4.97
N HIS A 78 -0.93 3.59 5.19
CA HIS A 78 -0.55 2.17 5.26
C HIS A 78 0.39 1.75 4.11
N CYS A 79 0.03 2.11 2.87
CA CYS A 79 0.83 1.78 1.69
C CYS A 79 2.19 2.50 1.71
N ARG A 80 2.25 3.77 2.10
CA ARG A 80 3.53 4.52 2.19
C ARG A 80 4.43 3.95 3.28
N LEU A 81 3.88 3.59 4.45
CA LEU A 81 4.63 2.92 5.51
C LEU A 81 5.18 1.58 5.03
N ALA A 82 4.39 0.80 4.30
CA ALA A 82 4.83 -0.46 3.72
C ALA A 82 5.96 -0.26 2.69
N MET A 83 5.86 0.75 1.82
CA MET A 83 6.91 1.11 0.86
C MET A 83 8.23 1.45 1.56
N TRP A 84 8.20 2.30 2.58
CA TRP A 84 9.38 2.66 3.37
C TRP A 84 9.95 1.46 4.12
N ALA A 85 9.12 0.64 4.73
CA ALA A 85 9.56 -0.56 5.45
C ALA A 85 10.26 -1.56 4.51
N LEU A 86 9.74 -1.76 3.30
CA LEU A 86 10.36 -2.64 2.30
C LEU A 86 11.73 -2.15 1.84
N LEU A 87 11.92 -0.83 1.76
CA LEU A 87 13.19 -0.22 1.38
C LEU A 87 14.22 -0.24 2.51
N LEU A 88 13.80 0.09 3.73
CA LEU A 88 14.71 0.44 4.82
C LEU A 88 14.98 -0.70 5.79
N LEU A 89 14.04 -1.65 6.00
CA LEU A 89 14.21 -2.69 6.99
C LEU A 89 14.98 -3.90 6.43
N PRO A 90 15.82 -4.55 7.26
CA PRO A 90 16.50 -5.80 6.89
C PRO A 90 15.52 -6.94 6.62
N ASP A 91 15.88 -7.89 5.76
CA ASP A 91 15.00 -8.98 5.33
C ASP A 91 14.56 -9.90 6.47
N GLN A 92 15.36 -10.03 7.53
CA GLN A 92 15.03 -10.85 8.71
C GLN A 92 14.11 -10.14 9.71
N ASN A 93 13.87 -8.84 9.53
CA ASN A 93 13.05 -8.07 10.45
C ASN A 93 11.58 -8.48 10.35
N LYS A 94 10.93 -8.80 11.48
CA LYS A 94 9.53 -9.18 11.53
C LYS A 94 8.59 -8.07 11.03
N PHE A 95 8.94 -6.81 11.26
CA PHE A 95 8.14 -5.68 10.76
C PHE A 95 8.23 -5.55 9.24
N LYS A 96 9.36 -5.91 8.60
CA LYS A 96 9.41 -5.95 7.13
C LYS A 96 8.41 -6.97 6.57
N GLN A 97 8.30 -8.16 7.18
CA GLN A 97 7.31 -9.15 6.77
C GLN A 97 5.88 -8.67 7.04
N TYR A 98 5.62 -8.03 8.19
CA TYR A 98 4.34 -7.43 8.50
C TYR A 98 3.94 -6.38 7.46
N PHE A 99 4.81 -5.44 7.14
CA PHE A 99 4.56 -4.42 6.13
C PHE A 99 4.51 -4.97 4.70
N ALA A 100 5.20 -6.06 4.40
CA ALA A 100 5.06 -6.74 3.11
C ALA A 100 3.69 -7.40 2.95
N LEU A 101 3.14 -8.03 4.00
CA LEU A 101 1.76 -8.54 4.00
C LEU A 101 0.76 -7.39 3.83
N MET A 102 0.94 -6.30 4.57
CA MET A 102 0.13 -5.09 4.46
C MET A 102 0.23 -4.46 3.06
N GLY A 103 1.44 -4.34 2.52
CA GLY A 103 1.67 -3.76 1.20
C GLY A 103 1.04 -4.58 0.08
N LEU A 104 1.12 -5.90 0.17
CA LEU A 104 0.50 -6.78 -0.83
C LEU A 104 -1.03 -6.71 -0.77
N SER A 105 -1.62 -6.80 0.43
CA SER A 105 -3.06 -6.68 0.62
C SER A 105 -3.56 -5.29 0.25
N GLY A 106 -2.87 -4.24 0.69
CA GLY A 106 -3.22 -2.85 0.42
C GLY A 106 -3.19 -2.52 -1.07
N ALA A 107 -2.16 -2.97 -1.80
CA ALA A 107 -2.09 -2.75 -3.24
C ALA A 107 -3.23 -3.42 -4.01
N ILE A 108 -3.63 -4.64 -3.62
CA ILE A 108 -4.79 -5.32 -4.22
C ILE A 108 -6.08 -4.55 -3.90
N LEU A 109 -6.32 -4.24 -2.63
CA LEU A 109 -7.53 -3.54 -2.18
C LEU A 109 -7.66 -2.16 -2.82
N THR A 110 -6.55 -1.43 -2.99
CA THR A 110 -6.52 -0.13 -3.66
C THR A 110 -7.02 -0.20 -5.11
N PHE A 111 -6.71 -1.28 -5.84
CA PHE A 111 -7.20 -1.44 -7.21
C PHE A 111 -8.59 -2.06 -7.28
N VAL A 112 -9.04 -2.75 -6.24
CA VAL A 112 -10.46 -3.18 -6.13
C VAL A 112 -11.37 -1.97 -5.89
N TYR A 113 -10.96 -1.06 -5.03
CA TYR A 113 -11.68 0.18 -4.72
C TYR A 113 -10.73 1.38 -4.75
N PRO A 114 -10.52 1.99 -5.93
CA PRO A 114 -9.57 3.09 -6.08
C PRO A 114 -10.09 4.38 -5.43
N VAL A 115 -9.34 4.88 -4.46
CA VAL A 115 -9.56 6.19 -3.83
C VAL A 115 -8.43 7.10 -4.28
N MET A 116 -8.69 7.92 -5.29
CA MET A 116 -7.71 8.81 -5.90
C MET A 116 -7.82 10.22 -5.32
N ASP A 117 -6.71 10.97 -5.41
CA ASP A 117 -6.69 12.39 -5.06
C ASP A 117 -7.55 13.21 -6.03
N HIS A 118 -8.11 14.32 -5.56
CA HIS A 118 -9.03 15.18 -6.28
C HIS A 118 -8.30 16.17 -7.20
N TYR A 119 -7.60 15.65 -8.21
CA TYR A 119 -6.95 16.46 -9.25
C TYR A 119 -7.43 16.07 -10.65
N ALA A 120 -7.55 17.05 -11.54
CA ALA A 120 -7.98 16.81 -12.92
C ALA A 120 -6.95 15.95 -13.66
N PHE A 121 -7.40 14.94 -14.41
CA PHE A 121 -6.52 14.14 -15.26
C PHE A 121 -6.12 14.91 -16.54
N PRO A 122 -4.83 14.84 -16.97
CA PRO A 122 -3.71 14.09 -16.41
C PRO A 122 -2.97 14.86 -15.30
N HIS A 123 -2.78 14.23 -14.15
CA HIS A 123 -2.07 14.81 -13.01
C HIS A 123 -1.05 13.83 -12.41
N ILE A 124 0.05 14.34 -11.84
CA ILE A 124 1.11 13.52 -11.24
C ILE A 124 0.59 12.54 -10.17
N THR A 125 -0.43 12.94 -9.40
CA THR A 125 -1.02 12.08 -8.36
C THR A 125 -1.70 10.85 -8.95
N ALA A 126 -2.38 10.98 -10.10
CA ALA A 126 -3.03 9.86 -10.78
C ALA A 126 -2.00 8.82 -11.28
N PHE A 127 -0.92 9.29 -11.91
CA PHE A 127 0.18 8.40 -12.34
C PHE A 127 0.90 7.78 -11.14
N ASN A 128 1.13 8.58 -10.10
CA ASN A 128 1.74 8.08 -8.88
C ASN A 128 0.86 7.05 -8.19
N PHE A 129 -0.45 7.25 -8.12
CA PHE A 129 -1.39 6.29 -7.54
C PHE A 129 -1.23 4.91 -8.17
N ILE A 130 -1.23 4.84 -9.49
CA ILE A 130 -1.07 3.58 -10.23
C ILE A 130 0.32 2.98 -10.05
N LEU A 131 1.36 3.77 -10.33
CA LEU A 131 2.75 3.31 -10.30
C LEU A 131 3.18 2.85 -8.91
N SER A 132 2.86 3.64 -7.88
CA SER A 132 3.26 3.33 -6.49
C SER A 132 2.68 2.01 -6.01
N HIS A 133 1.41 1.72 -6.31
CA HIS A 133 0.77 0.48 -5.87
C HIS A 133 1.18 -0.74 -6.70
N ILE A 134 1.50 -0.56 -8.00
CA ILE A 134 2.13 -1.63 -8.79
C ILE A 134 3.52 -1.97 -8.23
N LEU A 135 4.34 -0.96 -7.92
CA LEU A 135 5.67 -1.16 -7.33
C LEU A 135 5.59 -1.74 -5.92
N LEU A 136 4.63 -1.28 -5.11
CA LEU A 136 4.38 -1.83 -3.78
C LEU A 136 4.00 -3.32 -3.86
N PHE A 137 3.08 -3.68 -4.77
CA PHE A 137 2.71 -5.07 -5.02
C PHE A 137 3.94 -5.89 -5.41
N ALA A 138 4.72 -5.44 -6.39
CA ALA A 138 5.91 -6.15 -6.87
C ALA A 138 6.93 -6.36 -5.74
N ASN A 139 7.31 -5.31 -5.02
CA ASN A 139 8.29 -5.39 -3.93
C ASN A 139 7.80 -6.27 -2.78
N SER A 140 6.51 -6.15 -2.40
CA SER A 140 5.90 -6.99 -1.36
C SER A 140 5.90 -8.46 -1.77
N PHE A 141 5.46 -8.76 -3.00
CA PHE A 141 5.39 -10.12 -3.50
C PHE A 141 6.79 -10.74 -3.67
N ILE A 142 7.77 -10.01 -4.24
CA ILE A 142 9.16 -10.44 -4.36
C ILE A 142 9.73 -10.77 -2.98
N TYR A 143 9.54 -9.88 -1.99
CA TYR A 143 10.03 -10.12 -0.63
C TYR A 143 9.39 -11.36 0.00
N LEU A 144 8.07 -11.49 -0.04
CA LEU A 144 7.35 -12.64 0.53
C LEU A 144 7.70 -13.94 -0.20
N TYR A 145 7.81 -13.92 -1.52
CA TYR A 145 8.22 -15.09 -2.31
C TYR A 145 9.59 -15.65 -1.88
N ARG A 146 10.56 -14.75 -1.62
CA ARG A 146 11.93 -15.12 -1.23
C ARG A 146 12.10 -15.40 0.25
N SER A 147 11.65 -14.49 1.07
CA SER A 147 12.09 -14.34 2.47
C SER A 147 10.97 -14.59 3.48
N TYR A 148 9.77 -15.00 3.02
CA TYR A 148 8.67 -15.33 3.92
C TYR A 148 9.04 -16.46 4.88
N ASP A 149 8.79 -16.22 6.17
CA ASP A 149 8.96 -17.20 7.24
C ASP A 149 7.68 -17.28 8.09
N GLY A 150 6.98 -18.41 8.02
CA GLY A 150 5.72 -18.64 8.75
C GLY A 150 5.85 -18.68 10.28
N LYS A 151 7.08 -18.70 10.82
CA LYS A 151 7.34 -18.62 12.26
C LYS A 151 7.58 -17.19 12.75
N ARG A 152 7.82 -16.25 11.83
CA ARG A 152 8.25 -14.88 12.14
C ARG A 152 7.14 -14.01 12.72
N LEU A 153 5.88 -14.27 12.30
CA LEU A 153 4.69 -13.58 12.77
C LEU A 153 3.59 -14.57 13.11
N SER A 154 2.95 -14.38 14.26
CA SER A 154 1.68 -15.03 14.58
C SER A 154 0.50 -14.17 14.12
N ILE A 155 -0.67 -14.79 13.96
CA ILE A 155 -1.91 -14.06 13.64
C ILE A 155 -2.21 -13.01 14.72
N GLN A 156 -1.99 -13.36 16.00
CA GLN A 156 -2.16 -12.42 17.11
C GLN A 156 -1.24 -11.19 16.97
N GLN A 157 0.01 -11.37 16.57
CA GLN A 157 0.93 -10.25 16.33
C GLN A 157 0.49 -9.38 15.15
N ILE A 158 0.04 -9.99 14.04
CA ILE A 158 -0.53 -9.25 12.91
C ILE A 158 -1.70 -8.39 13.39
N THR A 159 -2.63 -8.98 14.15
CA THR A 159 -3.80 -8.29 14.69
C THR A 159 -3.38 -7.12 15.58
N VAL A 160 -2.55 -7.37 16.60
CA VAL A 160 -2.14 -6.34 17.55
C VAL A 160 -1.42 -5.19 16.85
N TYR A 161 -0.49 -5.49 15.94
CA TYR A 161 0.25 -4.44 15.22
C TYR A 161 -0.67 -3.60 14.34
N THR A 162 -1.67 -4.22 13.69
CA THR A 162 -2.64 -3.50 12.85
C THR A 162 -3.52 -2.57 13.70
N PHE A 163 -4.04 -3.07 14.83
CA PHE A 163 -4.86 -2.26 15.71
C PHE A 163 -4.06 -1.11 16.34
N VAL A 164 -2.84 -1.36 16.82
CA VAL A 164 -1.97 -0.31 17.36
C VAL A 164 -1.61 0.73 16.29
N LEU A 165 -1.26 0.29 15.08
CA LEU A 165 -0.99 1.21 13.98
C LEU A 165 -2.21 2.07 13.65
N ASN A 166 -3.40 1.48 13.55
CA ASN A 166 -4.61 2.22 13.27
C ASN A 166 -5.01 3.18 14.40
N ALA A 167 -4.75 2.83 15.67
CA ALA A 167 -4.93 3.76 16.79
C ALA A 167 -3.98 4.97 16.68
N PHE A 168 -2.72 4.74 16.29
CA PHE A 168 -1.76 5.82 16.00
C PHE A 168 -2.24 6.70 14.83
N LEU A 169 -2.75 6.10 13.75
CA LEU A 169 -3.28 6.85 12.61
C LEU A 169 -4.55 7.65 12.96
N LEU A 170 -5.40 7.13 13.86
CA LEU A 170 -6.53 7.91 14.38
C LEU A 170 -6.06 9.16 15.13
N LEU A 171 -5.06 9.02 15.99
CA LEU A 171 -4.48 10.17 16.69
C LEU A 171 -3.87 11.17 15.69
N ALA A 172 -3.13 10.70 14.70
CA ALA A 172 -2.59 11.55 13.64
C ALA A 172 -3.69 12.29 12.88
N ASN A 173 -4.80 11.62 12.54
CA ASN A 173 -5.95 12.23 11.88
C ASN A 173 -6.62 13.31 12.72
N GLN A 174 -6.70 13.12 14.05
CA GLN A 174 -7.24 14.14 14.95
C GLN A 174 -6.35 15.39 15.01
N LEU A 175 -5.03 15.20 15.02
CA LEU A 175 -4.06 16.29 15.10
C LEU A 175 -3.91 17.06 13.79
N THR A 176 -4.05 16.40 12.65
CA THR A 176 -3.76 16.96 11.32
C THR A 176 -5.00 17.34 10.50
N GLY A 177 -6.18 16.85 10.87
CA GLY A 177 -7.38 16.93 10.04
C GLY A 177 -7.45 15.91 8.90
N GLY A 178 -6.41 15.07 8.74
CA GLY A 178 -6.27 14.13 7.63
C GLY A 178 -7.20 12.91 7.69
N ASN A 179 -7.08 12.06 6.67
CA ASN A 179 -7.78 10.76 6.57
C ASN A 179 -6.79 9.62 6.35
N TYR A 180 -5.70 9.60 7.12
CA TYR A 180 -4.71 8.54 7.05
C TYR A 180 -5.33 7.20 7.40
N GLY A 181 -5.09 6.21 6.55
CA GLY A 181 -5.64 4.87 6.70
C GLY A 181 -7.15 4.76 6.44
N LEU A 182 -7.79 5.78 5.85
CA LEU A 182 -9.24 5.83 5.60
C LEU A 182 -10.10 5.67 6.86
N LEU A 183 -9.58 6.08 8.03
CA LEU A 183 -10.21 5.90 9.33
C LEU A 183 -11.23 7.00 9.66
N ARG A 184 -11.05 8.21 9.10
CA ARG A 184 -11.95 9.33 9.33
C ARG A 184 -13.13 9.34 8.35
N PHE A 185 -12.86 9.03 7.09
CA PHE A 185 -13.86 8.90 6.02
C PHE A 185 -13.66 7.54 5.36
N THR A 186 -14.23 6.51 5.99
CA THR A 186 -14.14 5.13 5.50
C THR A 186 -15.18 4.92 4.41
N PRO A 187 -14.82 4.43 3.23
CA PRO A 187 -15.79 4.09 2.18
C PRO A 187 -16.95 3.24 2.71
N PHE A 188 -18.16 3.49 2.23
CA PHE A 188 -19.42 2.80 2.56
C PHE A 188 -19.95 3.00 3.99
N ILE A 189 -19.15 3.48 4.94
CA ILE A 189 -19.54 3.62 6.35
C ILE A 189 -19.08 4.98 6.94
N ALA A 190 -18.93 6.01 6.09
CA ALA A 190 -18.44 7.32 6.52
C ALA A 190 -19.31 8.00 7.61
N ASP A 191 -20.60 7.71 7.64
CA ASP A 191 -21.63 8.21 8.59
C ASP A 191 -21.65 7.43 9.90
N GLN A 192 -20.97 6.29 9.97
CA GLN A 192 -20.91 5.51 11.20
C GLN A 192 -20.01 6.15 12.26
N ALA A 193 -20.23 5.79 13.53
CA ALA A 193 -19.38 6.25 14.63
C ALA A 193 -17.89 5.91 14.41
N LEU A 194 -16.99 6.76 14.87
CA LEU A 194 -15.54 6.62 14.65
C LEU A 194 -14.99 5.27 15.09
N TRP A 195 -15.47 4.74 16.23
CA TRP A 195 -15.04 3.44 16.73
C TRP A 195 -15.46 2.28 15.81
N ILE A 196 -16.64 2.36 15.13
CA ILE A 196 -17.09 1.37 14.15
C ILE A 196 -16.16 1.38 12.95
N ARG A 197 -15.84 2.58 12.41
CA ARG A 197 -14.90 2.73 11.29
C ARG A 197 -13.52 2.17 11.63
N TYR A 198 -13.01 2.48 12.82
CA TYR A 198 -11.75 1.95 13.33
C TYR A 198 -11.76 0.41 13.39
N LEU A 199 -12.82 -0.18 13.94
CA LEU A 199 -12.95 -1.64 14.01
C LEU A 199 -13.04 -2.27 12.62
N VAL A 200 -13.88 -1.75 11.75
CA VAL A 200 -14.08 -2.29 10.39
C VAL A 200 -12.77 -2.22 9.59
N VAL A 201 -12.08 -1.10 9.59
CA VAL A 201 -10.80 -0.96 8.87
C VAL A 201 -9.74 -1.89 9.48
N SER A 202 -9.63 -1.96 10.81
CA SER A 202 -8.63 -2.80 11.47
C SER A 202 -8.86 -4.29 11.23
N VAL A 203 -10.12 -4.73 11.33
CA VAL A 203 -10.49 -6.13 11.08
C VAL A 203 -10.32 -6.49 9.62
N SER A 204 -10.79 -5.65 8.69
CA SER A 204 -10.67 -5.91 7.25
C SER A 204 -9.23 -6.00 6.79
N LEU A 205 -8.37 -5.07 7.25
CA LEU A 205 -6.95 -5.09 6.95
C LEU A 205 -6.24 -6.30 7.57
N THR A 206 -6.55 -6.63 8.83
CA THR A 206 -6.02 -7.84 9.49
C THR A 206 -6.44 -9.10 8.73
N ALA A 207 -7.72 -9.22 8.39
CA ALA A 207 -8.24 -10.38 7.68
C ALA A 207 -7.56 -10.58 6.31
N SER A 208 -7.41 -9.50 5.53
CA SER A 208 -6.72 -9.56 4.24
C SER A 208 -5.25 -9.99 4.38
N MET A 209 -4.54 -9.49 5.38
CA MET A 209 -3.15 -9.89 5.67
C MET A 209 -3.06 -11.35 6.12
N VAL A 210 -3.99 -11.83 6.96
CA VAL A 210 -4.05 -13.22 7.43
C VAL A 210 -4.33 -14.17 6.27
N VAL A 211 -5.21 -13.81 5.34
CA VAL A 211 -5.45 -14.61 4.11
C VAL A 211 -4.18 -14.75 3.29
N ILE A 212 -3.43 -13.66 3.10
CA ILE A 212 -2.15 -13.69 2.38
C ILE A 212 -1.11 -14.53 3.14
N ASP A 213 -0.98 -14.33 4.45
CA ASP A 213 -0.07 -15.10 5.32
C ASP A 213 -0.38 -16.61 5.22
N TRP A 214 -1.65 -16.98 5.31
CA TRP A 214 -2.09 -18.37 5.13
C TRP A 214 -1.71 -18.93 3.76
N GLY A 215 -1.92 -18.16 2.68
CA GLY A 215 -1.52 -18.54 1.33
C GLY A 215 -0.01 -18.83 1.23
N PHE A 216 0.83 -17.94 1.75
CA PHE A 216 2.29 -18.15 1.76
C PHE A 216 2.73 -19.32 2.65
N ARG A 217 2.06 -19.58 3.78
CA ARG A 217 2.29 -20.77 4.61
C ARG A 217 2.05 -22.04 3.79
N ARG A 218 0.95 -22.12 3.05
CA ARG A 218 0.60 -23.29 2.20
C ARG A 218 1.59 -23.47 1.07
N ILE A 219 1.94 -22.42 0.34
CA ILE A 219 2.92 -22.45 -0.76
C ILE A 219 4.27 -22.96 -0.24
N LYS A 220 4.80 -22.39 0.86
CA LYS A 220 6.10 -22.81 1.42
C LYS A 220 6.08 -24.24 1.99
N ALA A 221 4.95 -24.69 2.53
CA ALA A 221 4.81 -26.08 2.97
C ALA A 221 4.83 -27.08 1.80
N TRP A 222 4.24 -26.70 0.66
CA TRP A 222 4.22 -27.53 -0.54
C TRP A 222 5.62 -27.68 -1.16
N PHE A 223 6.42 -26.61 -1.22
CA PHE A 223 7.80 -26.67 -1.75
C PHE A 223 8.81 -27.37 -0.81
N LYS A 224 8.43 -27.72 0.42
CA LYS A 224 9.29 -28.48 1.34
C LYS A 224 9.05 -30.00 1.30
N ARG A 225 8.02 -30.46 0.58
CA ARG A 225 7.73 -31.87 0.31
C ARG A 225 8.44 -32.34 -0.94
#